data_e9c559f6b562ce2d4c33cca93dcba92c
#
_entry.id   e9c559f6b562ce2d4c33cca93dcba92c
#
_cell.length_a   1.000
_cell.length_b   1.000
_cell.length_c   1.000
_cell.angle_alpha   90.00
_cell.angle_beta   90.00
_cell.angle_gamma   90.00
#
_symmetry.space_group_name_H-M   'P 1'
#
loop_
_entity.id
_entity.type
_entity.pdbx_description
1 polymer ?
#
loop_
_entity_poly.entity_id
_entity_poly.type
_entity_poly.pdbx_seq_one_letter_code
_entity_poly.pdbx_strand_id
1 'polypeptide(L)'
;MPLADGTAVPLSQWEGRWLVINYWAEWCGPCRDEIPELNELHAERAATGMVVLGVNYDGLVQPKLGEVIGRMDIKFPTLLKDPEPTYGYGRPEQLPVTVLINPAREVHRVLIGPQTASALLAAAAS
;
A
#
# COMPACT_ATOMS: atom_id res chain seq x y z
N MET A 1 12.20 -1.93 -7.42
CA MET A 1 11.19 -0.95 -6.96
C MET A 1 11.84 0.02 -5.99
N PRO A 2 12.03 1.27 -6.38
CA PRO A 2 12.54 2.27 -5.46
C PRO A 2 11.51 2.64 -4.39
N LEU A 3 11.99 2.83 -3.16
CA LEU A 3 11.16 3.18 -2.00
C LEU A 3 11.47 4.59 -1.52
N ALA A 4 10.53 5.19 -0.81
CA ALA A 4 10.65 6.56 -0.32
C ALA A 4 11.79 6.74 0.70
N ASP A 5 12.22 5.67 1.37
CA ASP A 5 13.34 5.71 2.33
C ASP A 5 14.72 5.73 1.68
N GLY A 6 14.80 5.73 0.35
CA GLY A 6 16.04 5.73 -0.40
C GLY A 6 16.57 4.36 -0.78
N THR A 7 15.94 3.29 -0.31
CA THR A 7 16.33 1.94 -0.69
C THR A 7 15.60 1.50 -1.96
N ALA A 8 16.04 0.40 -2.56
CA ALA A 8 15.37 -0.23 -3.69
C ALA A 8 15.22 -1.72 -3.38
N VAL A 9 14.04 -2.27 -3.67
CA VAL A 9 13.72 -3.66 -3.40
C VAL A 9 13.35 -4.34 -4.71
N PRO A 10 13.97 -5.48 -5.05
CA PRO A 10 13.54 -6.24 -6.23
C PRO A 10 12.15 -6.82 -5.97
N LEU A 11 11.31 -6.86 -7.02
CA LEU A 11 9.97 -7.46 -6.89
C LEU A 11 10.02 -8.90 -6.39
N SER A 12 11.07 -9.63 -6.73
CA SER A 12 11.26 -11.01 -6.28
C SER A 12 11.33 -11.17 -4.77
N GLN A 13 11.70 -10.12 -4.04
CA GLN A 13 11.75 -10.17 -2.57
C GLN A 13 10.38 -10.45 -1.96
N TRP A 14 9.31 -10.08 -2.66
CA TRP A 14 7.94 -10.25 -2.18
C TRP A 14 7.21 -11.43 -2.81
N GLU A 15 7.91 -12.27 -3.58
CA GLU A 15 7.30 -13.46 -4.14
C GLU A 15 6.74 -14.38 -3.05
N GLY A 16 5.58 -14.97 -3.34
CA GLY A 16 4.90 -15.84 -2.39
C GLY A 16 4.16 -15.12 -1.28
N ARG A 17 4.14 -13.78 -1.29
CA ARG A 17 3.42 -12.97 -0.32
C ARG A 17 2.29 -12.20 -0.97
N TRP A 18 1.26 -11.91 -0.20
CA TRP A 18 0.23 -10.96 -0.58
C TRP A 18 0.80 -9.54 -0.57
N LEU A 19 0.43 -8.74 -1.56
CA LEU A 19 0.73 -7.31 -1.57
C LEU A 19 -0.56 -6.54 -1.32
N VAL A 20 -0.53 -5.65 -0.35
CA VAL A 20 -1.64 -4.75 -0.02
C VAL A 20 -1.21 -3.36 -0.48
N ILE A 21 -1.64 -2.97 -1.66
CA ILE A 21 -1.24 -1.69 -2.26
C ILE A 21 -2.29 -0.65 -1.87
N ASN A 22 -1.89 0.33 -1.06
CA ASN A 22 -2.78 1.36 -0.55
C ASN A 22 -2.46 2.72 -1.17
N TYR A 23 -3.43 3.28 -1.87
CA TYR A 23 -3.35 4.64 -2.41
C TYR A 23 -3.82 5.62 -1.36
N TRP A 24 -2.98 6.62 -1.04
CA TRP A 24 -3.25 7.59 0.01
C TRP A 24 -2.84 9.00 -0.41
N ALA A 25 -3.42 10.00 0.28
CA ALA A 25 -3.03 11.40 0.14
C ALA A 25 -3.21 12.10 1.48
N GLU A 26 -2.41 13.14 1.73
CA GLU A 26 -2.48 13.88 2.99
C GLU A 26 -3.84 14.57 3.18
N TRP A 27 -4.44 15.06 2.09
CA TRP A 27 -5.73 15.74 2.15
C TRP A 27 -6.92 14.78 2.34
N CYS A 28 -6.70 13.51 2.26
CA CYS A 28 -7.76 12.50 2.36
C CYS A 28 -7.95 12.08 3.82
N GLY A 29 -9.02 12.55 4.47
CA GLY A 29 -9.32 12.20 5.86
C GLY A 29 -9.44 10.70 6.10
N PRO A 30 -10.29 9.96 5.35
CA PRO A 30 -10.41 8.51 5.50
C PRO A 30 -9.11 7.76 5.27
N CYS A 31 -8.21 8.25 4.39
CA CYS A 31 -6.89 7.66 4.23
C CYS A 31 -6.10 7.71 5.54
N ARG A 32 -6.14 8.87 6.21
CA ARG A 32 -5.44 9.03 7.48
C ARG A 32 -6.00 8.13 8.57
N ASP A 33 -7.31 7.91 8.56
CA ASP A 33 -7.98 7.07 9.56
C ASP A 33 -7.57 5.60 9.45
N GLU A 34 -7.23 5.12 8.26
CA GLU A 34 -6.84 3.72 8.08
C GLU A 34 -5.34 3.46 8.30
N ILE A 35 -4.50 4.49 8.36
CA ILE A 35 -3.04 4.31 8.51
C ILE A 35 -2.66 3.46 9.72
N PRO A 36 -3.22 3.66 10.93
CA PRO A 36 -2.88 2.80 12.07
C PRO A 36 -3.19 1.32 11.83
N GLU A 37 -4.29 1.01 11.14
CA GLU A 37 -4.67 -0.35 10.78
C GLU A 37 -3.67 -0.98 9.82
N LEU A 38 -3.23 -0.21 8.82
CA LEU A 38 -2.25 -0.68 7.84
C LEU A 38 -0.87 -0.84 8.46
N ASN A 39 -0.47 0.07 9.34
CA ASN A 39 0.79 -0.05 10.09
C ASN A 39 0.82 -1.34 10.90
N GLU A 40 -0.25 -1.64 11.61
CA GLU A 40 -0.38 -2.85 12.42
C GLU A 40 -0.31 -4.10 11.55
N LEU A 41 -1.06 -4.12 10.45
CA LEU A 41 -1.07 -5.25 9.52
C LEU A 41 0.33 -5.52 8.98
N HIS A 42 1.03 -4.49 8.55
CA HIS A 42 2.38 -4.64 8.04
C HIS A 42 3.35 -5.14 9.12
N ALA A 43 3.31 -4.55 10.31
CA ALA A 43 4.19 -4.96 11.41
C ALA A 43 4.01 -6.43 11.77
N GLU A 44 2.77 -6.92 11.75
CA GLU A 44 2.45 -8.30 12.15
C GLU A 44 2.66 -9.32 11.04
N ARG A 45 2.51 -8.95 9.76
CA ARG A 45 2.40 -9.91 8.66
C ARG A 45 3.47 -9.81 7.57
N ALA A 46 4.24 -8.72 7.52
CA ALA A 46 5.17 -8.51 6.41
C ALA A 46 6.19 -9.64 6.25
N ALA A 47 6.69 -10.17 7.36
CA ALA A 47 7.71 -11.22 7.33
C ALA A 47 7.15 -12.59 6.90
N THR A 48 5.85 -12.82 7.06
CA THR A 48 5.27 -14.16 6.90
C THR A 48 4.25 -14.29 5.78
N GLY A 49 3.73 -13.21 5.23
CA GLY A 49 2.74 -13.42 4.19
C GLY A 49 2.06 -12.22 3.57
N MET A 50 2.09 -11.04 4.19
CA MET A 50 1.31 -9.91 3.69
C MET A 50 2.08 -8.60 3.88
N VAL A 51 2.50 -7.99 2.79
CA VAL A 51 3.28 -6.75 2.77
C VAL A 51 2.39 -5.59 2.37
N VAL A 52 2.37 -4.52 3.16
CA VAL A 52 1.65 -3.30 2.81
C VAL A 52 2.60 -2.35 2.07
N LEU A 53 2.17 -1.85 0.94
CA LEU A 53 2.94 -0.91 0.12
C LEU A 53 2.08 0.31 -0.16
N GLY A 54 2.55 1.48 0.26
CA GLY A 54 1.84 2.72 0.02
C GLY A 54 2.19 3.36 -1.31
N VAL A 55 1.22 4.05 -1.90
CA VAL A 55 1.42 4.87 -3.09
C VAL A 55 0.80 6.23 -2.83
N ASN A 56 1.61 7.29 -2.89
CA ASN A 56 1.07 8.65 -2.77
C ASN A 56 0.32 9.01 -4.04
N TYR A 57 -0.96 9.29 -3.92
CA TYR A 57 -1.83 9.57 -5.06
C TYR A 57 -1.40 10.82 -5.84
N ASP A 58 -0.89 11.82 -5.13
CA ASP A 58 -0.50 13.09 -5.73
C ASP A 58 0.86 13.03 -6.44
N GLY A 59 1.59 11.92 -6.31
CA GLY A 59 2.90 11.76 -6.93
C GLY A 59 3.94 12.70 -6.34
N LEU A 60 3.87 12.98 -5.03
CA LEU A 60 4.85 13.83 -4.37
C LEU A 60 6.25 13.24 -4.50
N VAL A 61 7.23 14.13 -4.63
CA VAL A 61 8.64 13.76 -4.69
C VAL A 61 9.36 14.21 -3.42
N GLN A 62 10.58 13.71 -3.21
CA GLN A 62 11.38 14.13 -2.05
C GLN A 62 11.87 15.57 -2.23
N PRO A 63 12.01 16.33 -1.13
CA PRO A 63 11.83 15.91 0.28
C PRO A 63 10.39 15.97 0.77
N LYS A 64 9.46 16.52 0.01
CA LYS A 64 8.07 16.70 0.40
C LYS A 64 7.39 15.39 0.78
N LEU A 65 7.63 14.34 0.00
CA LEU A 65 7.05 13.02 0.25
C LEU A 65 7.42 12.51 1.65
N GLY A 66 8.70 12.58 2.01
CA GLY A 66 9.16 12.13 3.33
C GLY A 66 8.56 12.94 4.47
N GLU A 67 8.38 14.25 4.28
CA GLU A 67 7.73 15.11 5.26
C GLU A 67 6.29 14.69 5.52
N VAL A 68 5.54 14.41 4.45
CA VAL A 68 4.13 13.99 4.55
C VAL A 68 4.04 12.60 5.20
N ILE A 69 4.90 11.66 4.82
CA ILE A 69 4.96 10.33 5.43
C ILE A 69 5.16 10.46 6.95
N GLY A 70 6.07 11.34 7.37
CA GLY A 70 6.32 11.58 8.79
C GLY A 70 5.11 12.16 9.51
N ARG A 71 4.45 13.15 8.92
CA ARG A 71 3.26 13.78 9.52
C ARG A 71 2.09 12.80 9.64
N MET A 72 1.95 11.88 8.69
CA MET A 72 0.88 10.88 8.70
C MET A 72 1.23 9.64 9.53
N ASP A 73 2.44 9.56 10.05
CA ASP A 73 2.93 8.41 10.82
C ASP A 73 2.82 7.09 10.04
N ILE A 74 3.12 7.13 8.75
CA ILE A 74 3.12 5.95 7.90
C ILE A 74 4.38 5.13 8.17
N LYS A 75 4.21 3.87 8.58
CA LYS A 75 5.32 2.97 8.95
C LYS A 75 5.52 1.82 7.98
N PHE A 76 4.65 1.67 6.99
CA PHE A 76 4.85 0.70 5.91
C PHE A 76 5.60 1.35 4.75
N PRO A 77 6.27 0.55 3.89
CA PRO A 77 7.02 1.10 2.77
C PRO A 77 6.13 1.87 1.79
N THR A 78 6.64 2.98 1.26
CA THR A 78 5.97 3.75 0.21
C THR A 78 6.78 3.63 -1.07
N LEU A 79 6.11 3.22 -2.15
CA LEU A 79 6.70 3.09 -3.48
C LEU A 79 6.86 4.48 -4.10
N LEU A 80 7.98 4.70 -4.80
CA LEU A 80 8.19 5.94 -5.55
C LEU A 80 7.52 5.90 -6.92
N LYS A 81 7.19 4.70 -7.43
CA LYS A 81 6.49 4.53 -8.70
C LYS A 81 5.19 3.78 -8.48
N ASP A 82 4.15 4.24 -9.17
CA ASP A 82 2.85 3.58 -9.15
C ASP A 82 2.97 2.19 -9.79
N PRO A 83 2.61 1.10 -9.08
CA PRO A 83 2.69 -0.25 -9.63
C PRO A 83 1.54 -0.62 -10.56
N GLU A 84 0.58 0.26 -10.79
CA GLU A 84 -0.58 -0.02 -11.63
C GLU A 84 -0.21 -0.56 -13.02
N PRO A 85 0.76 0.04 -13.75
CA PRO A 85 1.11 -0.48 -15.07
C PRO A 85 1.59 -1.93 -15.07
N THR A 86 2.17 -2.39 -13.95
CA THR A 86 2.62 -3.78 -13.84
C THR A 86 1.46 -4.75 -13.66
N TYR A 87 0.42 -4.37 -12.91
CA TYR A 87 -0.67 -5.26 -12.55
C TYR A 87 -1.96 -5.00 -13.32
N GLY A 88 -2.16 -3.81 -13.85
CA GLY A 88 -3.27 -3.49 -14.74
C GLY A 88 -4.64 -3.40 -14.10
N TYR A 89 -4.72 -3.00 -12.82
CA TYR A 89 -6.03 -2.89 -12.14
C TYR A 89 -6.75 -1.57 -12.40
N GLY A 90 -6.14 -0.64 -13.12
CA GLY A 90 -6.68 0.68 -13.38
C GLY A 90 -6.33 1.68 -12.28
N ARG A 91 -5.97 2.90 -12.67
CA ARG A 91 -5.65 3.93 -11.70
C ARG A 91 -6.90 4.30 -10.89
N PRO A 92 -6.81 4.35 -9.56
CA PRO A 92 -7.95 4.77 -8.73
C PRO A 92 -8.45 6.18 -9.08
N GLU A 93 -9.77 6.35 -9.07
CA GLU A 93 -10.40 7.66 -9.34
C GLU A 93 -10.90 8.32 -8.05
N GLN A 94 -10.82 7.61 -6.93
CA GLN A 94 -11.20 8.11 -5.60
C GLN A 94 -10.30 7.50 -4.54
N LEU A 95 -10.31 8.05 -3.34
CA LEU A 95 -9.47 7.59 -2.23
C LEU A 95 -10.31 7.37 -0.96
N PRO A 96 -9.90 6.46 -0.08
CA PRO A 96 -8.77 5.56 -0.27
C PRO A 96 -9.15 4.36 -1.15
N VAL A 97 -8.16 3.75 -1.78
CA VAL A 97 -8.31 2.49 -2.51
C VAL A 97 -7.19 1.56 -2.09
N THR A 98 -7.54 0.31 -1.83
CA THR A 98 -6.58 -0.74 -1.51
C THR A 98 -6.72 -1.86 -2.52
N VAL A 99 -5.60 -2.25 -3.13
CA VAL A 99 -5.55 -3.33 -4.12
C VAL A 99 -4.83 -4.53 -3.51
N LEU A 100 -5.48 -5.69 -3.54
CA LEU A 100 -4.87 -6.94 -3.06
C LEU A 100 -4.32 -7.70 -4.26
N ILE A 101 -3.02 -7.97 -4.22
CA ILE A 101 -2.32 -8.80 -5.19
C ILE A 101 -1.98 -10.13 -4.50
N ASN A 102 -2.43 -11.24 -5.06
CA ASN A 102 -2.21 -12.54 -4.45
C ASN A 102 -0.76 -13.04 -4.62
N PRO A 103 -0.37 -14.13 -3.94
CA PRO A 103 0.99 -14.67 -4.08
C PRO A 103 1.37 -15.09 -5.50
N ALA A 104 0.40 -15.34 -6.37
CA ALA A 104 0.63 -15.66 -7.78
C ALA A 104 0.78 -14.42 -8.66
N ARG A 105 0.84 -13.22 -8.06
CA ARG A 105 1.00 -11.93 -8.75
C ARG A 105 -0.21 -11.54 -9.58
N GLU A 106 -1.38 -11.97 -9.19
CA GLU A 106 -2.63 -11.61 -9.83
C GLU A 106 -3.44 -10.66 -8.96
N VAL A 107 -4.18 -9.74 -9.59
CA VAL A 107 -5.10 -8.86 -8.88
C VAL A 107 -6.23 -9.72 -8.30
N HIS A 108 -6.35 -9.71 -6.98
CA HIS A 108 -7.38 -10.47 -6.28
C HIS A 108 -8.63 -9.63 -6.04
N ARG A 109 -8.45 -8.41 -5.52
CA ARG A 109 -9.54 -7.48 -5.24
C ARG A 109 -9.07 -6.03 -5.33
N VAL A 110 -10.00 -5.15 -5.70
CA VAL A 110 -9.84 -3.71 -5.59
C VAL A 110 -10.90 -3.23 -4.61
N LEU A 111 -10.48 -2.71 -3.47
CA LEU A 111 -11.37 -2.30 -2.39
C LEU A 111 -11.42 -0.79 -2.30
N ILE A 112 -12.62 -0.24 -2.42
CA ILE A 112 -12.86 1.21 -2.37
C ILE A 112 -13.30 1.58 -0.96
N GLY A 113 -12.74 2.67 -0.43
CA GLY A 113 -13.02 3.13 0.92
C GLY A 113 -12.04 2.63 1.95
N PRO A 114 -12.12 3.15 3.20
CA PRO A 114 -11.19 2.77 4.25
C PRO A 114 -11.38 1.32 4.68
N GLN A 115 -10.26 0.65 4.99
CA GLN A 115 -10.22 -0.74 5.37
C GLN A 115 -9.66 -0.90 6.79
N THR A 116 -10.08 -1.97 7.46
CA THR A 116 -9.45 -2.41 8.71
C THR A 116 -8.51 -3.58 8.42
N ALA A 117 -7.59 -3.86 9.34
CA ALA A 117 -6.71 -5.02 9.21
C ALA A 117 -7.52 -6.32 9.07
N SER A 118 -8.57 -6.49 9.88
CA SER A 118 -9.41 -7.69 9.81
C SER A 118 -10.19 -7.80 8.49
N ALA A 119 -10.67 -6.67 7.94
CA ALA A 119 -11.35 -6.66 6.66
C ALA A 119 -10.41 -7.07 5.51
N LEU A 120 -9.16 -6.61 5.54
CA LEU A 120 -8.16 -6.97 4.53
C LEU A 120 -7.80 -8.45 4.62
N LEU A 121 -7.62 -8.99 5.82
CA LEU A 121 -7.36 -10.41 6.01
C LEU A 121 -8.53 -11.26 5.51
N ALA A 122 -9.76 -10.86 5.80
CA ALA A 122 -10.96 -11.55 5.32
C ALA A 122 -11.07 -11.51 3.79
N ALA A 123 -10.77 -10.36 3.18
CA ALA A 123 -10.81 -10.20 1.73
C ALA A 123 -9.77 -11.08 1.03
N ALA A 124 -8.58 -11.24 1.62
CA ALA A 124 -7.55 -12.13 1.09
C ALA A 124 -7.96 -13.59 1.19
N ALA A 125 -8.71 -13.97 2.22
CA ALA A 125 -9.17 -15.34 2.44
C ALA A 125 -10.39 -15.74 1.60
N SER A 126 -11.03 -14.79 0.94
CA SER A 126 -12.29 -15.05 0.22
C SER A 126 -12.11 -15.56 -1.22
#